data_6b1d57a06a1b578b03ea8113f5d0825b
#
_entry.id   6b1d57a06a1b578b03ea8113f5d0825b
#
_cell.length_a   1.000
_cell.length_b   1.000
_cell.length_c   1.000
_cell.angle_alpha   90.00
_cell.angle_beta   90.00
_cell.angle_gamma   90.00
#
_symmetry.space_group_name_H-M   'P 1'
#
loop_
_entity.id
_entity.type
_entity.pdbx_description
1 polymer ?
#
loop_
_entity_poly.entity_id
_entity_poly.type
_entity_poly.pdbx_seq_one_letter_code
_entity_poly.pdbx_strand_id
1 'polypeptide(L)'
;LELKPSASIDEIKKQLDEVDEASDIIRLRGQAPFGGLVDIRGALRRAEIGSVLSPSEFTEISGLLYAVKQMKHFITQMAEDGVDIPLIHQHAEQLITLYDLERDINSCIDDHGEVLDHASETVRGIRTQLRTLESRVRDRLESMLRSSSASKMLSDTIVTIRNDRFVIPVKQEYRSSYGGI
;
A
#
# COMPACT_ATOMS: atom_id res chain seq x y z
N LEU A 1 21.69 -2.01 14.29
CA LEU A 1 22.12 -1.62 15.65
C LEU A 1 23.61 -1.96 15.76
N GLU A 2 24.45 -0.92 15.89
CA GLU A 2 25.86 -1.11 16.22
C GLU A 2 25.99 -1.13 17.74
N LEU A 3 26.30 -2.29 18.30
CA LEU A 3 26.72 -2.42 19.70
C LEU A 3 28.04 -1.68 19.87
N LYS A 4 28.04 -0.64 20.73
CA LYS A 4 29.27 0.09 21.08
C LYS A 4 29.70 -0.28 22.51
N PRO A 5 30.99 -0.46 22.77
CA PRO A 5 31.46 -0.67 24.13
C PRO A 5 31.11 0.53 25.01
N SER A 6 30.55 0.30 26.19
CA SER A 6 30.32 1.33 27.22
C SER A 6 31.29 1.12 28.39
N ALA A 7 31.77 2.20 29.00
CA ALA A 7 32.57 2.18 30.21
C ALA A 7 31.73 2.44 31.50
N SER A 8 30.45 2.74 31.33
CA SER A 8 29.51 2.96 32.44
C SER A 8 28.91 1.65 32.93
N ILE A 9 29.19 1.31 34.17
CA ILE A 9 28.66 0.07 34.80
C ILE A 9 27.11 0.11 34.87
N ASP A 10 26.53 1.27 35.16
CA ASP A 10 25.07 1.40 35.27
C ASP A 10 24.38 1.25 33.90
N GLU A 11 24.99 1.80 32.85
CA GLU A 11 24.50 1.61 31.48
C GLU A 11 24.56 0.17 31.02
N ILE A 12 25.69 -0.51 31.32
CA ILE A 12 25.86 -1.94 30.99
C ILE A 12 24.84 -2.79 31.72
N LYS A 13 24.63 -2.55 33.02
CA LYS A 13 23.61 -3.27 33.79
C LYS A 13 22.22 -3.09 33.20
N LYS A 14 21.82 -1.84 32.93
CA LYS A 14 20.53 -1.54 32.32
C LYS A 14 20.32 -2.29 30.99
N GLN A 15 21.35 -2.31 30.12
CA GLN A 15 21.28 -3.04 28.86
C GLN A 15 21.19 -4.56 29.05
N LEU A 16 21.84 -5.12 30.05
CA LEU A 16 21.72 -6.55 30.38
C LEU A 16 20.30 -6.86 30.90
N ASP A 17 19.79 -6.03 31.79
CA ASP A 17 18.42 -6.18 32.32
C ASP A 17 17.37 -6.10 31.18
N GLU A 18 17.53 -5.18 30.21
CA GLU A 18 16.69 -5.11 29.01
C GLU A 18 16.75 -6.41 28.18
N VAL A 19 17.93 -7.03 28.05
CA VAL A 19 18.09 -8.32 27.35
C VAL A 19 17.42 -9.45 28.10
N ASP A 20 17.52 -9.46 29.42
CA ASP A 20 16.88 -10.49 30.26
C ASP A 20 15.35 -10.37 30.17
N GLU A 21 14.78 -9.17 30.28
CA GLU A 21 13.34 -8.92 30.04
C GLU A 21 12.90 -9.38 28.64
N ALA A 22 13.67 -9.04 27.59
CA ALA A 22 13.38 -9.47 26.22
C ALA A 22 13.41 -11.00 26.07
N SER A 23 14.34 -11.67 26.75
CA SER A 23 14.45 -13.14 26.79
C SER A 23 13.23 -13.75 27.46
N ASP A 24 12.74 -13.16 28.55
CA ASP A 24 11.53 -13.60 29.23
C ASP A 24 10.28 -13.41 28.36
N ILE A 25 10.16 -12.33 27.63
CA ILE A 25 9.09 -12.11 26.66
C ILE A 25 9.06 -13.24 25.63
N ILE A 26 10.21 -13.54 25.02
CA ILE A 26 10.31 -14.61 24.00
C ILE A 26 9.98 -15.97 24.62
N ARG A 27 10.46 -16.24 25.82
CA ARG A 27 10.21 -17.51 26.52
C ARG A 27 8.73 -17.72 26.87
N LEU A 28 8.02 -16.65 27.28
CA LEU A 28 6.64 -16.74 27.76
C LEU A 28 5.60 -16.67 26.65
N ARG A 29 5.85 -15.88 25.60
CA ARG A 29 4.87 -15.59 24.53
C ARG A 29 5.37 -15.95 23.13
N GLY A 30 6.62 -16.39 23.00
CA GLY A 30 7.23 -16.68 21.71
C GLY A 30 7.67 -15.41 20.98
N GLN A 31 7.37 -15.30 19.69
CA GLN A 31 7.85 -14.21 18.87
C GLN A 31 7.01 -12.95 19.07
N ALA A 32 7.67 -11.82 19.35
CA ALA A 32 7.02 -10.52 19.38
C ALA A 32 6.56 -10.08 17.96
N PRO A 33 5.51 -9.23 17.82
CA PRO A 33 4.92 -8.85 16.55
C PRO A 33 5.77 -7.79 15.82
N PHE A 34 6.91 -8.16 15.26
CA PHE A 34 7.80 -7.29 14.47
C PHE A 34 7.40 -7.15 12.99
N GLY A 35 6.28 -7.75 12.57
CA GLY A 35 5.80 -7.64 11.19
C GLY A 35 5.44 -6.20 10.82
N GLY A 36 5.73 -5.79 9.58
CA GLY A 36 5.38 -4.46 9.07
C GLY A 36 6.34 -3.32 9.43
N LEU A 37 7.46 -3.61 10.10
CA LEU A 37 8.48 -2.62 10.39
C LEU A 37 9.30 -2.32 9.14
N VAL A 38 9.09 -1.15 8.54
CA VAL A 38 9.78 -0.65 7.35
C VAL A 38 10.42 0.70 7.67
N ASP A 39 11.53 1.02 7.03
CA ASP A 39 12.18 2.33 7.19
C ASP A 39 11.48 3.40 6.34
N ILE A 40 10.60 4.15 6.94
CA ILE A 40 9.85 5.24 6.30
C ILE A 40 10.53 6.61 6.35
N ARG A 41 11.76 6.72 6.90
CA ARG A 41 12.46 8.01 7.04
C ARG A 41 12.64 8.75 5.72
N GLY A 42 12.83 8.01 4.63
CA GLY A 42 12.92 8.59 3.28
C GLY A 42 11.61 9.24 2.83
N ALA A 43 10.49 8.57 3.05
CA ALA A 43 9.15 9.10 2.75
C ALA A 43 8.83 10.34 3.60
N LEU A 44 9.11 10.27 4.91
CA LEU A 44 8.88 11.40 5.83
C LEU A 44 9.66 12.66 5.42
N ARG A 45 10.94 12.53 5.08
CA ARG A 45 11.76 13.68 4.61
C ARG A 45 11.18 14.30 3.33
N ARG A 46 10.67 13.51 2.41
CA ARG A 46 10.01 14.04 1.20
C ARG A 46 8.69 14.72 1.53
N ALA A 47 7.88 14.15 2.42
CA ALA A 47 6.65 14.78 2.88
C ALA A 47 6.91 16.13 3.58
N GLU A 48 7.95 16.21 4.41
CA GLU A 48 8.36 17.43 5.12
C GLU A 48 8.66 18.60 4.17
N ILE A 49 9.27 18.32 3.01
CA ILE A 49 9.54 19.33 1.98
C ILE A 49 8.38 19.52 0.99
N GLY A 50 7.20 18.97 1.27
CA GLY A 50 6.00 19.12 0.47
C GLY A 50 5.93 18.26 -0.80
N SER A 51 6.77 17.22 -0.90
CA SER A 51 6.68 16.25 -2.01
C SER A 51 5.48 15.32 -1.86
N VAL A 52 4.92 14.90 -2.99
CA VAL A 52 3.85 13.89 -3.03
C VAL A 52 4.43 12.51 -2.77
N LEU A 53 3.80 11.75 -1.89
CA LEU A 53 4.11 10.34 -1.65
C LEU A 53 3.28 9.45 -2.59
N SER A 54 3.84 8.31 -2.95
CA SER A 54 3.13 7.29 -3.72
C SER A 54 2.15 6.50 -2.84
N PRO A 55 1.12 5.87 -3.41
CA PRO A 55 0.21 5.02 -2.64
C PRO A 55 0.92 3.87 -1.91
N SER A 56 1.96 3.27 -2.51
CA SER A 56 2.76 2.22 -1.86
C SER A 56 3.51 2.73 -0.62
N GLU A 57 4.00 3.98 -0.64
CA GLU A 57 4.63 4.58 0.54
C GLU A 57 3.64 4.83 1.66
N PHE A 58 2.39 5.17 1.34
CA PHE A 58 1.33 5.25 2.35
C PHE A 58 0.97 3.88 2.94
N THR A 59 0.99 2.81 2.13
CA THR A 59 0.81 1.43 2.63
C THR A 59 1.94 1.05 3.60
N GLU A 60 3.19 1.40 3.29
CA GLU A 60 4.32 1.20 4.20
C GLU A 60 4.17 1.97 5.51
N ILE A 61 3.73 3.23 5.44
CA ILE A 61 3.47 4.07 6.63
C ILE A 61 2.34 3.45 7.46
N SER A 62 1.22 3.06 6.84
CA SER A 62 0.10 2.41 7.54
C SER A 62 0.53 1.11 8.20
N GLY A 63 1.34 0.29 7.50
CA GLY A 63 1.90 -0.94 8.04
C GLY A 63 2.77 -0.71 9.28
N LEU A 64 3.60 0.34 9.27
CA LEU A 64 4.39 0.73 10.43
C LEU A 64 3.51 1.21 11.60
N LEU A 65 2.49 2.04 11.34
CA LEU A 65 1.55 2.51 12.37
C LEU A 65 0.81 1.34 13.03
N TYR A 66 0.38 0.37 12.22
CA TYR A 66 -0.23 -0.86 12.70
C TYR A 66 0.75 -1.68 13.56
N ALA A 67 2.00 -1.86 13.10
CA ALA A 67 3.02 -2.61 13.85
C ALA A 67 3.33 -1.97 15.20
N VAL A 68 3.45 -0.63 15.25
CA VAL A 68 3.65 0.14 16.49
C VAL A 68 2.49 -0.09 17.46
N LYS A 69 1.25 -0.05 16.97
CA LYS A 69 0.05 -0.31 17.77
C LYS A 69 0.05 -1.73 18.34
N GLN A 70 0.35 -2.73 17.51
CA GLN A 70 0.41 -4.13 17.93
C GLN A 70 1.51 -4.36 18.97
N MET A 71 2.69 -3.79 18.76
CA MET A 71 3.81 -3.91 19.71
C MET A 71 3.46 -3.28 21.05
N LYS A 72 2.91 -2.06 21.05
CA LYS A 72 2.50 -1.38 22.28
C LYS A 72 1.46 -2.22 23.04
N HIS A 73 0.43 -2.68 22.35
CA HIS A 73 -0.62 -3.52 22.94
C HIS A 73 -0.03 -4.82 23.53
N PHE A 74 0.82 -5.51 22.77
CA PHE A 74 1.47 -6.75 23.18
C PHE A 74 2.26 -6.60 24.48
N ILE A 75 3.12 -5.58 24.58
CA ILE A 75 3.94 -5.34 25.77
C ILE A 75 3.09 -4.90 26.96
N THR A 76 2.11 -4.00 26.74
CA THR A 76 1.20 -3.57 27.81
C THR A 76 0.40 -4.74 28.37
N GLN A 77 -0.14 -5.61 27.52
CA GLN A 77 -0.86 -6.80 27.93
C GLN A 77 0.01 -7.73 28.78
N MET A 78 1.28 -7.92 28.42
CA MET A 78 2.20 -8.75 29.21
C MET A 78 2.45 -8.18 30.60
N ALA A 79 2.61 -6.87 30.70
CA ALA A 79 2.79 -6.20 31.98
C ALA A 79 1.51 -6.32 32.86
N GLU A 80 0.32 -6.18 32.25
CA GLU A 80 -0.97 -6.40 32.92
C GLU A 80 -1.16 -7.86 33.39
N ASP A 81 -0.66 -8.82 32.62
CA ASP A 81 -0.65 -10.25 32.98
C ASP A 81 0.36 -10.57 34.09
N GLY A 82 1.09 -9.58 34.63
CA GLY A 82 2.01 -9.70 35.75
C GLY A 82 3.41 -10.15 35.35
N VAL A 83 3.81 -10.04 34.10
CA VAL A 83 5.19 -10.30 33.68
C VAL A 83 6.06 -9.11 34.07
N ASP A 84 7.19 -9.36 34.75
CA ASP A 84 8.10 -8.36 35.26
C ASP A 84 9.05 -7.87 34.11
N ILE A 85 8.62 -6.83 33.39
CA ILE A 85 9.31 -6.25 32.23
C ILE A 85 9.27 -4.71 32.26
N PRO A 86 9.70 -4.08 33.37
CA PRO A 86 9.53 -2.64 33.55
C PRO A 86 10.28 -1.78 32.51
N LEU A 87 11.48 -2.19 32.08
CA LEU A 87 12.28 -1.45 31.12
C LEU A 87 11.69 -1.49 29.72
N ILE A 88 11.29 -2.68 29.27
CA ILE A 88 10.64 -2.83 27.94
C ILE A 88 9.25 -2.21 27.97
N HIS A 89 8.52 -2.30 29.05
CA HIS A 89 7.23 -1.60 29.20
C HIS A 89 7.40 -0.08 29.13
N GLN A 90 8.42 0.49 29.77
CA GLN A 90 8.74 1.91 29.64
C GLN A 90 9.01 2.33 28.18
N HIS A 91 9.71 1.51 27.39
CA HIS A 91 9.89 1.78 25.96
C HIS A 91 8.55 1.71 25.19
N ALA A 92 7.69 0.76 25.51
CA ALA A 92 6.38 0.65 24.87
C ALA A 92 5.46 1.83 25.20
N GLU A 93 5.54 2.42 26.39
CA GLU A 93 4.79 3.62 26.75
C GLU A 93 5.15 4.81 25.86
N GLN A 94 6.40 4.93 25.42
CA GLN A 94 6.88 6.01 24.55
C GLN A 94 6.40 5.84 23.10
N LEU A 95 5.88 4.68 22.71
CA LEU A 95 5.32 4.48 21.37
C LEU A 95 4.02 5.28 21.21
N ILE A 96 4.01 6.16 20.22
CA ILE A 96 2.84 6.99 19.90
C ILE A 96 2.01 6.26 18.85
N THR A 97 0.74 6.02 19.15
CA THR A 97 -0.22 5.42 18.22
C THR A 97 -1.02 6.51 17.53
N LEU A 98 -1.04 6.51 16.20
CA LEU A 98 -1.73 7.49 15.37
C LEU A 98 -2.93 6.83 14.67
N TYR A 99 -3.95 6.46 15.45
CA TYR A 99 -5.14 5.74 14.97
C TYR A 99 -5.88 6.47 13.85
N ASP A 100 -6.03 7.78 13.97
CA ASP A 100 -6.76 8.56 12.96
C ASP A 100 -6.00 8.60 11.64
N LEU A 101 -4.68 8.76 11.67
CA LEU A 101 -3.86 8.74 10.48
C LEU A 101 -3.86 7.35 9.80
N GLU A 102 -3.72 6.27 10.58
CA GLU A 102 -3.83 4.89 10.09
C GLU A 102 -5.17 4.66 9.38
N ARG A 103 -6.27 5.06 10.03
CA ARG A 103 -7.62 4.94 9.49
C ARG A 103 -7.79 5.75 8.20
N ASP A 104 -7.31 6.98 8.18
CA ASP A 104 -7.48 7.88 7.03
C ASP A 104 -6.69 7.36 5.81
N ILE A 105 -5.47 6.83 6.01
CA ILE A 105 -4.72 6.16 4.94
C ILE A 105 -5.49 4.95 4.42
N ASN A 106 -5.94 4.06 5.30
CA ASN A 106 -6.64 2.82 4.93
C ASN A 106 -8.03 3.08 4.32
N SER A 107 -8.62 4.26 4.55
CA SER A 107 -9.84 4.68 3.88
C SER A 107 -9.63 5.09 2.42
N CYS A 108 -8.39 5.40 2.04
CA CYS A 108 -8.04 5.91 0.70
C CYS A 108 -7.27 4.91 -0.15
N ILE A 109 -6.49 4.02 0.49
CA ILE A 109 -5.54 3.12 -0.16
C ILE A 109 -5.75 1.71 0.40
N ASP A 110 -5.73 0.71 -0.48
CA ASP A 110 -5.83 -0.69 -0.09
C ASP A 110 -4.48 -1.32 0.28
N ASP A 111 -4.51 -2.59 0.72
CA ASP A 111 -3.32 -3.34 1.13
C ASP A 111 -2.34 -3.63 -0.04
N HIS A 112 -2.77 -3.42 -1.29
CA HIS A 112 -1.95 -3.57 -2.49
C HIS A 112 -1.31 -2.25 -2.94
N GLY A 113 -1.59 -1.15 -2.26
CA GLY A 113 -1.12 0.18 -2.62
C GLY A 113 -1.91 0.81 -3.77
N GLU A 114 -3.17 0.40 -3.97
CA GLU A 114 -4.05 0.99 -4.96
C GLU A 114 -4.99 2.00 -4.32
N VAL A 115 -5.19 3.13 -4.98
CA VAL A 115 -6.13 4.15 -4.51
C VAL A 115 -7.56 3.64 -4.68
N LEU A 116 -8.33 3.61 -3.60
CA LEU A 116 -9.72 3.15 -3.59
C LEU A 116 -10.64 4.09 -4.38
N ASP A 117 -11.68 3.52 -5.00
CA ASP A 117 -12.65 4.31 -5.79
C ASP A 117 -13.36 5.39 -4.95
N HIS A 118 -13.53 5.13 -3.66
CA HIS A 118 -14.18 6.04 -2.72
C HIS A 118 -13.23 6.97 -1.95
N ALA A 119 -11.93 6.93 -2.27
CA ALA A 119 -10.93 7.81 -1.64
C ALA A 119 -11.30 9.30 -1.77
N SER A 120 -11.96 9.70 -2.86
CA SER A 120 -12.62 11.00 -2.99
C SER A 120 -13.77 10.94 -4.01
N GLU A 121 -14.71 11.87 -3.89
CA GLU A 121 -15.81 11.99 -4.90
C GLU A 121 -15.25 12.29 -6.29
N THR A 122 -14.18 13.07 -6.37
CA THR A 122 -13.51 13.38 -7.64
C THR A 122 -12.93 12.13 -8.29
N VAL A 123 -12.20 11.30 -7.55
CA VAL A 123 -11.65 10.03 -8.06
C VAL A 123 -12.77 9.10 -8.52
N ARG A 124 -13.82 8.96 -7.72
CA ARG A 124 -15.01 8.16 -8.08
C ARG A 124 -15.64 8.66 -9.37
N GLY A 125 -15.87 9.98 -9.48
CA GLY A 125 -16.45 10.61 -10.66
C GLY A 125 -15.62 10.37 -11.92
N ILE A 126 -14.31 10.61 -11.86
CA ILE A 126 -13.38 10.40 -12.97
C ILE A 126 -13.37 8.93 -13.41
N ARG A 127 -13.22 8.00 -12.47
CA ARG A 127 -13.21 6.56 -12.79
C ARG A 127 -14.53 6.07 -13.39
N THR A 128 -15.66 6.59 -12.89
CA THR A 128 -16.98 6.28 -13.45
C THR A 128 -17.11 6.81 -14.88
N GLN A 129 -16.67 8.04 -15.14
CA GLN A 129 -16.67 8.60 -16.48
C GLN A 129 -15.75 7.81 -17.42
N LEU A 130 -14.57 7.41 -16.95
CA LEU A 130 -13.61 6.62 -17.72
C LEU A 130 -14.21 5.28 -18.15
N ARG A 131 -14.78 4.53 -17.21
CA ARG A 131 -15.47 3.25 -17.49
C ARG A 131 -16.62 3.44 -18.50
N THR A 132 -17.40 4.53 -18.36
CA THR A 132 -18.49 4.85 -19.27
C THR A 132 -17.97 5.14 -20.68
N LEU A 133 -16.88 5.89 -20.80
CA LEU A 133 -16.28 6.22 -22.10
C LEU A 133 -15.66 4.97 -22.74
N GLU A 134 -14.97 4.14 -21.98
CA GLU A 134 -14.43 2.85 -22.46
C GLU A 134 -15.53 1.92 -22.98
N SER A 135 -16.65 1.82 -22.24
CA SER A 135 -17.81 1.05 -22.70
C SER A 135 -18.36 1.61 -24.01
N ARG A 136 -18.54 2.92 -24.12
CA ARG A 136 -19.02 3.56 -25.36
C ARG A 136 -18.08 3.32 -26.55
N VAL A 137 -16.78 3.37 -26.32
CA VAL A 137 -15.79 3.06 -27.38
C VAL A 137 -15.94 1.60 -27.83
N ARG A 138 -16.04 0.67 -26.87
CA ARG A 138 -16.24 -0.75 -27.15
C ARG A 138 -17.53 -1.00 -27.93
N ASP A 139 -18.66 -0.44 -27.47
CA ASP A 139 -19.96 -0.57 -28.14
C ASP A 139 -19.92 -0.01 -29.58
N ARG A 140 -19.21 1.10 -29.78
CA ARG A 140 -19.04 1.71 -31.10
C ARG A 140 -18.23 0.79 -32.02
N LEU A 141 -17.15 0.21 -31.54
CA LEU A 141 -16.33 -0.73 -32.30
C LEU A 141 -17.11 -2.02 -32.61
N GLU A 142 -17.82 -2.57 -31.66
CA GLU A 142 -18.69 -3.74 -31.90
C GLU A 142 -19.79 -3.45 -32.93
N SER A 143 -20.37 -2.24 -32.88
CA SER A 143 -21.33 -1.79 -33.90
C SER A 143 -20.69 -1.74 -35.31
N MET A 144 -19.44 -1.27 -35.39
CA MET A 144 -18.68 -1.30 -36.65
C MET A 144 -18.44 -2.72 -37.15
N LEU A 145 -18.09 -3.65 -36.27
CA LEU A 145 -17.87 -5.06 -36.60
C LEU A 145 -19.14 -5.75 -37.13
N ARG A 146 -20.31 -5.35 -36.62
CA ARG A 146 -21.62 -5.88 -37.05
C ARG A 146 -22.17 -5.25 -38.33
N SER A 147 -21.50 -4.24 -38.88
CA SER A 147 -21.95 -3.56 -40.09
C SER A 147 -21.85 -4.50 -41.31
N SER A 148 -22.73 -4.33 -42.31
CA SER A 148 -22.76 -5.16 -43.52
C SER A 148 -21.47 -5.05 -44.35
N SER A 149 -20.71 -3.98 -44.19
CA SER A 149 -19.40 -3.74 -44.83
C SER A 149 -18.24 -4.38 -44.08
N ALA A 150 -18.41 -4.68 -42.80
CA ALA A 150 -17.33 -5.18 -41.92
C ALA A 150 -16.73 -6.51 -42.48
N SER A 151 -17.54 -7.45 -42.86
CA SER A 151 -17.10 -8.76 -43.41
C SER A 151 -16.24 -8.66 -44.67
N LYS A 152 -16.38 -7.56 -45.43
CA LYS A 152 -15.56 -7.32 -46.63
C LYS A 152 -14.24 -6.59 -46.26
N MET A 153 -14.28 -5.67 -45.32
CA MET A 153 -13.19 -4.72 -45.04
C MET A 153 -12.28 -5.16 -43.88
N LEU A 154 -12.80 -5.98 -42.98
CA LEU A 154 -12.03 -6.46 -41.81
C LEU A 154 -11.38 -7.81 -42.09
N SER A 155 -10.21 -8.02 -41.51
CA SER A 155 -9.50 -9.30 -41.55
C SER A 155 -10.08 -10.28 -40.53
N ASP A 156 -10.63 -9.78 -39.44
CA ASP A 156 -11.28 -10.51 -38.36
C ASP A 156 -12.37 -9.65 -37.72
N THR A 157 -13.31 -10.25 -37.01
CA THR A 157 -14.43 -9.57 -36.33
C THR A 157 -14.22 -9.46 -34.82
N ILE A 158 -13.00 -9.13 -34.41
CA ILE A 158 -12.61 -8.98 -33.02
C ILE A 158 -12.14 -7.57 -32.70
N VAL A 159 -12.42 -7.13 -31.48
CA VAL A 159 -11.78 -5.94 -30.90
C VAL A 159 -10.65 -6.42 -29.99
N THR A 160 -9.46 -5.88 -30.20
CA THR A 160 -8.29 -6.17 -29.36
C THR A 160 -7.76 -4.89 -28.73
N ILE A 161 -6.88 -5.03 -27.73
CA ILE A 161 -6.19 -3.88 -27.12
C ILE A 161 -4.70 -4.00 -27.47
N ARG A 162 -4.13 -2.92 -28.01
CA ARG A 162 -2.70 -2.77 -28.24
C ARG A 162 -2.23 -1.40 -27.76
N ASN A 163 -1.22 -1.36 -26.92
CA ASN A 163 -0.68 -0.11 -26.36
C ASN A 163 -1.80 0.78 -25.77
N ASP A 164 -2.65 0.19 -24.93
CA ASP A 164 -3.80 0.82 -24.26
C ASP A 164 -4.83 1.46 -25.21
N ARG A 165 -4.87 1.01 -26.46
CA ARG A 165 -5.84 1.45 -27.46
C ARG A 165 -6.66 0.27 -27.97
N PHE A 166 -7.95 0.47 -28.09
CA PHE A 166 -8.82 -0.48 -28.80
C PHE A 166 -8.51 -0.45 -30.29
N VAL A 167 -8.28 -1.60 -30.87
CA VAL A 167 -7.98 -1.75 -32.30
C VAL A 167 -8.86 -2.81 -32.93
N ILE A 168 -9.20 -2.61 -34.21
CA ILE A 168 -9.88 -3.58 -35.08
C ILE A 168 -8.96 -3.92 -36.26
N PRO A 169 -8.87 -5.19 -36.67
CA PRO A 169 -8.02 -5.61 -37.78
C PRO A 169 -8.67 -5.28 -39.11
N VAL A 170 -8.11 -4.34 -39.87
CA VAL A 170 -8.59 -3.91 -41.19
C VAL A 170 -7.68 -4.50 -42.26
N LYS A 171 -8.25 -5.01 -43.36
CA LYS A 171 -7.49 -5.45 -44.54
C LYS A 171 -6.74 -4.28 -45.17
N GLN A 172 -5.55 -4.54 -45.68
CA GLN A 172 -4.64 -3.49 -46.18
C GLN A 172 -5.29 -2.63 -47.25
N GLU A 173 -6.08 -3.20 -48.16
CA GLU A 173 -6.76 -2.46 -49.22
C GLU A 173 -7.85 -1.50 -48.76
N TYR A 174 -8.35 -1.66 -47.52
CA TYR A 174 -9.38 -0.77 -46.96
C TYR A 174 -8.87 0.16 -45.84
N ARG A 175 -7.57 0.20 -45.62
CA ARG A 175 -6.95 1.00 -44.54
C ARG A 175 -7.28 2.50 -44.68
N SER A 176 -7.30 3.03 -45.91
CA SER A 176 -7.64 4.43 -46.16
C SER A 176 -9.11 4.77 -45.84
N SER A 177 -10.02 3.79 -45.91
CA SER A 177 -11.45 3.99 -45.65
C SER A 177 -11.79 4.11 -44.17
N TYR A 178 -10.99 3.48 -43.29
CA TYR A 178 -11.22 3.54 -41.84
C TYR A 178 -10.41 4.65 -41.15
N GLY A 179 -9.39 5.17 -41.81
CA GLY A 179 -8.42 6.06 -41.15
C GLY A 179 -7.75 5.39 -39.96
N GLY A 180 -6.52 5.63 -39.73
CA GLY A 180 -5.84 5.00 -38.59
C GLY A 180 -4.39 4.65 -38.93
N ILE A 181 -3.69 4.12 -37.94
CA ILE A 181 -2.26 3.81 -38.00
C ILE A 181 -2.09 2.35 -38.42
#